data_d01460dda3c550c3a31a6c53ea349de4
#
_entry.id   d01460dda3c550c3a31a6c53ea349de4
#
_cell.length_a   1.000
_cell.length_b   1.000
_cell.length_c   1.000
_cell.angle_alpha   90.00
_cell.angle_beta   90.00
_cell.angle_gamma   90.00
#
_symmetry.space_group_name_H-M   'P 1'
#
loop_
_entity.id
_entity.type
_entity.pdbx_description
1 polymer ?
#
loop_
_entity_poly.entity_id
_entity_poly.type
_entity_poly.pdbx_seq_one_letter_code
_entity_poly.pdbx_strand_id
1 'polypeptide(L)'
;MYNGVVGTLIQALSYTSFAVVAALVGGVVAVYRAPGPQMESNVQHLAAGVVFAAVAAELLPDIHDQSPAVVVTGFAVGIVTMLGIHRLSNAIEKRGVGGNFAGAAGLIITIAIDMLIDGVLIGVTFIEETATGVIIALALAIEVLFLGVAAVVALPDGMGKVQKMAVPATFGALMTVGVTVGVLT
;
A
#
# COMPACT_ATOMS: atom_id res chain seq x y z
N MET A 1 24.44 6.21 18.98
CA MET A 1 23.17 6.63 18.35
C MET A 1 23.11 6.27 16.86
N TYR A 2 24.06 6.69 16.03
CA TYR A 2 24.06 6.44 14.58
C TYR A 2 24.05 4.93 14.20
N ASN A 3 24.82 4.08 14.87
CA ASN A 3 24.86 2.63 14.60
C ASN A 3 23.54 1.91 14.92
N GLY A 4 22.72 2.42 15.84
CA GLY A 4 21.39 1.86 16.15
C GLY A 4 20.42 2.11 15.01
N VAL A 5 20.32 3.35 14.53
CA VAL A 5 19.42 3.72 13.43
C VAL A 5 19.73 2.96 12.14
N VAL A 6 21.03 2.81 11.81
CA VAL A 6 21.45 2.01 10.65
C VAL A 6 21.07 0.54 10.81
N GLY A 7 21.21 -0.04 12.01
CA GLY A 7 20.78 -1.41 12.28
C GLY A 7 19.28 -1.60 12.10
N THR A 8 18.47 -0.70 12.67
CA THR A 8 17.00 -0.72 12.53
C THR A 8 16.59 -0.56 11.07
N LEU A 9 17.22 0.36 10.33
CA LEU A 9 16.94 0.57 8.92
C LEU A 9 17.21 -0.70 8.09
N ILE A 10 18.33 -1.37 8.31
CA ILE A 10 18.67 -2.62 7.61
C ILE A 10 17.63 -3.70 7.92
N GLN A 11 17.22 -3.83 9.17
CA GLN A 11 16.19 -4.79 9.56
C GLN A 11 14.84 -4.45 8.89
N ALA A 12 14.36 -3.22 9.01
CA ALA A 12 13.11 -2.78 8.40
C ALA A 12 13.12 -3.01 6.88
N LEU A 13 14.18 -2.63 6.17
CA LEU A 13 14.32 -2.87 4.73
C LEU A 13 14.37 -4.36 4.38
N SER A 14 15.01 -5.18 5.20
CA SER A 14 15.06 -6.64 4.99
C SER A 14 13.66 -7.26 5.03
N TYR A 15 12.83 -6.87 6.00
CA TYR A 15 11.45 -7.35 6.08
C TYR A 15 10.54 -6.72 5.02
N THR A 16 10.72 -5.44 4.70
CA THR A 16 10.01 -4.77 3.60
C THR A 16 10.28 -5.45 2.25
N SER A 17 11.45 -6.05 2.07
CA SER A 17 11.76 -6.78 0.84
C SER A 17 10.77 -7.92 0.55
N PHE A 18 10.16 -8.54 1.57
CA PHE A 18 9.10 -9.53 1.38
C PHE A 18 7.86 -8.90 0.75
N ALA A 19 7.46 -7.70 1.19
CA ALA A 19 6.34 -6.98 0.61
C ALA A 19 6.63 -6.53 -0.84
N VAL A 20 7.86 -6.05 -1.10
CA VAL A 20 8.29 -5.70 -2.46
C VAL A 20 8.26 -6.92 -3.39
N VAL A 21 8.77 -8.05 -2.94
CA VAL A 21 8.71 -9.30 -3.71
C VAL A 21 7.26 -9.75 -3.90
N ALA A 22 6.43 -9.64 -2.87
CA ALA A 22 5.00 -9.96 -2.95
C ALA A 22 4.26 -9.11 -3.99
N ALA A 23 4.51 -7.79 -4.04
CA ALA A 23 3.97 -6.91 -5.08
C ALA A 23 4.34 -7.37 -6.49
N LEU A 24 5.62 -7.69 -6.69
CA LEU A 24 6.13 -8.17 -7.97
C LEU A 24 5.54 -9.53 -8.35
N VAL A 25 5.42 -10.45 -7.40
CA VAL A 25 4.78 -11.76 -7.61
C VAL A 25 3.31 -11.57 -7.99
N GLY A 26 2.56 -10.72 -7.28
CA GLY A 26 1.19 -10.37 -7.61
C GLY A 26 1.07 -9.82 -9.04
N GLY A 27 1.94 -8.89 -9.39
CA GLY A 27 2.02 -8.34 -10.75
C GLY A 27 2.32 -9.40 -11.81
N VAL A 28 3.29 -10.28 -11.56
CA VAL A 28 3.63 -11.39 -12.46
C VAL A 28 2.43 -12.33 -12.65
N VAL A 29 1.79 -12.73 -11.57
CA VAL A 29 0.59 -13.58 -11.64
C VAL A 29 -0.47 -12.92 -12.50
N ALA A 30 -0.76 -11.64 -12.29
CA ALA A 30 -1.77 -10.91 -13.06
C ALA A 30 -1.41 -10.77 -14.56
N VAL A 31 -0.12 -10.56 -14.88
CA VAL A 31 0.34 -10.45 -16.29
C VAL A 31 0.22 -11.76 -17.06
N TYR A 32 0.48 -12.90 -16.40
CA TYR A 32 0.52 -14.20 -17.09
C TYR A 32 -0.77 -15.00 -16.91
N ARG A 33 -1.51 -14.78 -15.82
CA ARG A 33 -2.73 -15.50 -15.48
C ARG A 33 -3.70 -14.56 -14.78
N ALA A 34 -4.23 -13.59 -15.56
CA ALA A 34 -5.22 -12.66 -15.03
C ALA A 34 -6.37 -13.43 -14.36
N PRO A 35 -6.67 -13.17 -13.08
CA PRO A 35 -7.77 -13.82 -12.41
C PRO A 35 -9.10 -13.43 -13.08
N GLY A 36 -10.02 -14.39 -13.13
CA GLY A 36 -11.38 -14.09 -13.58
C GLY A 36 -12.10 -13.14 -12.60
N PRO A 37 -13.22 -12.49 -13.03
CA PRO A 37 -13.91 -11.47 -12.25
C PRO A 37 -14.31 -11.93 -10.83
N GLN A 38 -14.63 -13.19 -10.67
CA GLN A 38 -15.01 -13.76 -9.38
C GLN A 38 -13.81 -13.94 -8.44
N MET A 39 -12.65 -14.32 -8.97
CA MET A 39 -11.39 -14.41 -8.23
C MET A 39 -10.91 -13.01 -7.83
N GLU A 40 -10.99 -12.03 -8.74
CA GLU A 40 -10.67 -10.64 -8.48
C GLU A 40 -11.49 -10.07 -7.32
N SER A 41 -12.82 -10.27 -7.33
CA SER A 41 -13.70 -9.85 -6.25
C SER A 41 -13.34 -10.52 -4.91
N ASN A 42 -13.06 -11.83 -4.92
CA ASN A 42 -12.68 -12.55 -3.70
C ASN A 42 -11.35 -12.04 -3.14
N VAL A 43 -10.38 -11.77 -4.01
CA VAL A 43 -9.08 -11.21 -3.64
C VAL A 43 -9.22 -9.83 -3.01
N GLN A 44 -10.04 -8.95 -3.60
CA GLN A 44 -10.32 -7.62 -3.06
C GLN A 44 -10.99 -7.66 -1.68
N HIS A 45 -11.95 -8.55 -1.48
CA HIS A 45 -12.60 -8.72 -0.18
C HIS A 45 -11.65 -9.30 0.87
N LEU A 46 -10.78 -10.24 0.47
CA LEU A 46 -9.77 -10.79 1.37
C LEU A 46 -8.76 -9.72 1.77
N ALA A 47 -8.25 -8.94 0.81
CA ALA A 47 -7.33 -7.83 1.09
C ALA A 47 -7.97 -6.82 2.04
N ALA A 48 -9.20 -6.38 1.76
CA ALA A 48 -9.94 -5.48 2.66
C ALA A 48 -10.11 -6.06 4.07
N GLY A 49 -10.36 -7.37 4.19
CA GLY A 49 -10.45 -8.06 5.48
C GLY A 49 -9.13 -8.09 6.24
N VAL A 50 -8.02 -8.32 5.55
CA VAL A 50 -6.67 -8.31 6.15
C VAL A 50 -6.30 -6.91 6.64
N VAL A 51 -6.54 -5.87 5.84
CA VAL A 51 -6.33 -4.47 6.24
C VAL A 51 -7.18 -4.12 7.46
N PHE A 52 -8.47 -4.46 7.43
CA PHE A 52 -9.36 -4.20 8.56
C PHE A 52 -8.88 -4.92 9.83
N ALA A 53 -8.44 -6.17 9.73
CA ALA A 53 -7.91 -6.93 10.86
C ALA A 53 -6.61 -6.30 11.40
N ALA A 54 -5.70 -5.87 10.52
CA ALA A 54 -4.47 -5.20 10.91
C ALA A 54 -4.75 -3.88 11.64
N VAL A 55 -5.62 -3.02 11.08
CA VAL A 55 -6.06 -1.77 11.73
C VAL A 55 -6.70 -2.04 13.10
N ALA A 56 -7.56 -3.06 13.18
CA ALA A 56 -8.24 -3.39 14.44
C ALA A 56 -7.29 -3.96 15.50
N ALA A 57 -6.27 -4.71 15.10
CA ALA A 57 -5.32 -5.33 16.03
C ALA A 57 -4.21 -4.38 16.48
N GLU A 58 -3.72 -3.52 15.58
CA GLU A 58 -2.52 -2.72 15.81
C GLU A 58 -2.85 -1.24 16.11
N LEU A 59 -3.73 -0.59 15.32
CA LEU A 59 -4.03 0.82 15.52
C LEU A 59 -5.09 1.07 16.58
N LEU A 60 -6.07 0.20 16.72
CA LEU A 60 -7.18 0.46 17.64
C LEU A 60 -6.76 0.53 19.12
N PRO A 61 -5.82 -0.31 19.61
CA PRO A 61 -5.27 -0.16 20.96
C PRO A 61 -4.59 1.19 21.19
N ASP A 62 -3.76 1.65 20.25
CA ASP A 62 -3.01 2.91 20.34
C ASP A 62 -3.94 4.13 20.32
N ILE A 63 -5.04 4.05 19.55
CA ILE A 63 -6.06 5.10 19.46
C ILE A 63 -6.83 5.22 20.78
N HIS A 64 -6.98 4.12 21.53
CA HIS A 64 -7.74 4.13 22.79
C HIS A 64 -7.14 5.07 23.84
N ASP A 65 -5.82 5.23 23.85
CA ASP A 65 -5.11 6.09 24.80
C ASP A 65 -5.01 7.56 24.34
N GLN A 66 -5.46 7.87 23.12
CA GLN A 66 -5.46 9.22 22.58
C GLN A 66 -6.71 10.01 22.98
N SER A 67 -6.59 11.34 22.99
CA SER A 67 -7.77 12.17 23.26
C SER A 67 -8.82 12.01 22.16
N PRO A 68 -10.12 11.91 22.49
CA PRO A 68 -11.20 11.76 21.51
C PRO A 68 -11.19 12.83 20.40
N ALA A 69 -10.75 14.05 20.73
CA ALA A 69 -10.67 15.14 19.76
C ALA A 69 -9.60 14.88 18.69
N VAL A 70 -8.45 14.33 19.05
CA VAL A 70 -7.37 13.96 18.12
C VAL A 70 -7.85 12.83 17.21
N VAL A 71 -8.48 11.80 17.76
CA VAL A 71 -9.00 10.67 17.01
C VAL A 71 -10.05 11.12 15.99
N VAL A 72 -11.06 11.88 16.43
CA VAL A 72 -12.14 12.35 15.55
C VAL A 72 -11.62 13.29 14.47
N THR A 73 -10.69 14.20 14.80
CA THR A 73 -10.11 15.12 13.81
C THR A 73 -9.23 14.38 12.82
N GLY A 74 -8.39 13.44 13.25
CA GLY A 74 -7.57 12.60 12.38
C GLY A 74 -8.42 11.78 11.40
N PHE A 75 -9.47 11.13 11.91
CA PHE A 75 -10.40 10.37 11.09
C PHE A 75 -11.14 11.26 10.08
N ALA A 76 -11.63 12.43 10.51
CA ALA A 76 -12.29 13.39 9.62
C ALA A 76 -11.35 13.88 8.50
N VAL A 77 -10.10 14.20 8.83
CA VAL A 77 -9.08 14.59 7.85
C VAL A 77 -8.81 13.45 6.86
N GLY A 78 -8.70 12.20 7.34
CA GLY A 78 -8.53 11.02 6.49
C GLY A 78 -9.68 10.86 5.49
N ILE A 79 -10.95 10.96 5.96
CA ILE A 79 -12.14 10.89 5.09
C ILE A 79 -12.11 12.01 4.04
N VAL A 80 -11.87 13.25 4.46
CA VAL A 80 -11.84 14.41 3.54
C VAL A 80 -10.75 14.23 2.48
N THR A 81 -9.58 13.76 2.89
CA THR A 81 -8.46 13.49 1.98
C THR A 81 -8.84 12.41 0.97
N MET A 82 -9.42 11.30 1.42
CA MET A 82 -9.82 10.19 0.54
C MET A 82 -10.92 10.62 -0.44
N LEU A 83 -11.91 11.37 0.03
CA LEU A 83 -12.95 11.94 -0.84
C LEU A 83 -12.37 12.95 -1.84
N GLY A 84 -11.37 13.73 -1.44
CA GLY A 84 -10.65 14.66 -2.31
C GLY A 84 -9.91 13.92 -3.44
N ILE A 85 -9.17 12.88 -3.09
CA ILE A 85 -8.46 12.01 -4.06
C ILE A 85 -9.46 11.37 -5.02
N HIS A 86 -10.56 10.81 -4.50
CA HIS A 86 -11.60 10.20 -5.34
C HIS A 86 -12.23 11.19 -6.31
N ARG A 87 -12.56 12.41 -5.86
CA ARG A 87 -13.10 13.48 -6.73
C ARG A 87 -12.09 13.94 -7.77
N LEU A 88 -10.81 14.07 -7.40
CA LEU A 88 -9.74 14.44 -8.32
C LEU A 88 -9.55 13.37 -9.39
N SER A 89 -9.53 12.10 -9.01
CA SER A 89 -9.44 10.95 -9.92
C SER A 89 -10.58 10.97 -10.94
N ASN A 90 -11.83 11.10 -10.46
CA ASN A 90 -13.02 11.19 -11.34
C ASN A 90 -12.99 12.42 -12.25
N ALA A 91 -12.43 13.55 -11.80
CA ALA A 91 -12.29 14.74 -12.61
C ALA A 91 -11.27 14.58 -13.74
N ILE A 92 -10.16 13.87 -13.47
CA ILE A 92 -9.13 13.54 -14.46
C ILE A 92 -9.70 12.57 -15.51
N GLU A 93 -10.43 11.57 -15.08
CA GLU A 93 -11.11 10.60 -15.96
C GLU A 93 -12.11 11.28 -16.90
N LYS A 94 -12.98 12.13 -16.34
CA LYS A 94 -13.96 12.89 -17.13
C LYS A 94 -13.35 13.86 -18.15
N ARG A 95 -12.13 14.33 -17.92
CA ARG A 95 -11.40 15.22 -18.86
C ARG A 95 -10.72 14.46 -19.99
N GLY A 96 -10.81 13.12 -20.00
CA GLY A 96 -10.18 12.29 -21.02
C GLY A 96 -8.65 12.39 -21.05
N VAL A 97 -8.05 12.93 -19.99
CA VAL A 97 -6.61 13.03 -19.85
C VAL A 97 -6.08 11.64 -19.52
N GLY A 98 -5.43 10.99 -20.52
CA GLY A 98 -4.84 9.65 -20.32
C GLY A 98 -5.51 8.51 -21.12
N GLY A 99 -6.55 8.76 -21.91
CA GLY A 99 -7.21 7.74 -22.74
C GLY A 99 -7.66 6.53 -21.91
N ASN A 100 -7.43 5.31 -22.39
CA ASN A 100 -7.81 4.06 -21.71
C ASN A 100 -7.09 3.84 -20.36
N PHE A 101 -6.05 4.63 -20.05
CA PHE A 101 -5.32 4.57 -18.77
C PHE A 101 -6.00 5.39 -17.67
N ALA A 102 -6.85 6.36 -18.02
CA ALA A 102 -7.48 7.27 -17.04
C ALA A 102 -8.32 6.53 -15.99
N GLY A 103 -9.02 5.46 -16.37
CA GLY A 103 -9.81 4.65 -15.44
C GLY A 103 -8.96 3.92 -14.39
N ALA A 104 -7.77 3.47 -14.76
CA ALA A 104 -6.85 2.80 -13.85
C ALA A 104 -6.03 3.79 -12.99
N ALA A 105 -5.83 5.02 -13.48
CA ALA A 105 -4.92 5.99 -12.85
C ALA A 105 -5.35 6.33 -11.41
N GLY A 106 -6.65 6.47 -11.15
CA GLY A 106 -7.15 6.75 -9.82
C GLY A 106 -6.82 5.65 -8.81
N LEU A 107 -7.05 4.40 -9.20
CA LEU A 107 -6.72 3.24 -8.38
C LEU A 107 -5.20 3.18 -8.12
N ILE A 108 -4.39 3.34 -9.16
CA ILE A 108 -2.92 3.28 -9.06
C ILE A 108 -2.39 4.38 -8.14
N ILE A 109 -2.90 5.61 -8.26
CA ILE A 109 -2.50 6.74 -7.39
C ILE A 109 -2.88 6.44 -5.94
N THR A 110 -4.08 5.92 -5.69
CA THR A 110 -4.52 5.56 -4.34
C THR A 110 -3.60 4.51 -3.73
N ILE A 111 -3.32 3.42 -4.45
CA ILE A 111 -2.40 2.37 -4.00
C ILE A 111 -0.97 2.92 -3.81
N ALA A 112 -0.51 3.82 -4.67
CA ALA A 112 0.82 4.42 -4.55
C ALA A 112 0.98 5.26 -3.27
N ILE A 113 -0.06 6.01 -2.87
CA ILE A 113 -0.08 6.76 -1.62
C ILE A 113 -0.12 5.79 -0.43
N ASP A 114 -0.93 4.75 -0.51
CA ASP A 114 -1.05 3.70 0.48
C ASP A 114 0.30 3.02 0.73
N MET A 115 0.99 2.60 -0.32
CA MET A 115 2.33 2.02 -0.23
C MET A 115 3.36 2.92 0.47
N LEU A 116 3.27 4.23 0.25
CA LEU A 116 4.14 5.18 0.93
C LEU A 116 3.84 5.24 2.43
N ILE A 117 2.56 5.28 2.79
CA ILE A 117 2.09 5.33 4.19
C ILE A 117 2.44 4.02 4.90
N ASP A 118 2.18 2.88 4.30
CA ASP A 118 2.53 1.56 4.83
C ASP A 118 4.03 1.43 5.07
N GLY A 119 4.84 1.96 4.15
CA GLY A 119 6.27 2.03 4.35
C GLY A 119 6.65 2.84 5.59
N VAL A 120 6.07 4.03 5.76
CA VAL A 120 6.30 4.85 6.97
C VAL A 120 5.88 4.10 8.22
N LEU A 121 4.73 3.44 8.21
CA LEU A 121 4.22 2.64 9.32
C LEU A 121 5.21 1.53 9.71
N ILE A 122 5.70 0.75 8.75
CA ILE A 122 6.74 -0.26 8.99
C ILE A 122 7.97 0.40 9.63
N GLY A 123 8.44 1.51 9.06
CA GLY A 123 9.63 2.20 9.57
C GLY A 123 9.50 2.62 11.02
N VAL A 124 8.40 3.25 11.39
CA VAL A 124 8.11 3.70 12.75
C VAL A 124 8.01 2.52 13.72
N THR A 125 7.26 1.47 13.35
CA THR A 125 7.07 0.29 14.22
C THR A 125 8.36 -0.47 14.49
N PHE A 126 9.31 -0.49 13.54
CA PHE A 126 10.63 -1.07 13.79
C PHE A 126 11.49 -0.28 14.77
N ILE A 127 11.23 1.04 14.93
CA ILE A 127 11.90 1.85 15.96
C ILE A 127 11.32 1.54 17.33
N GLU A 128 10.00 1.40 17.42
CA GLU A 128 9.30 1.17 18.69
C GLU A 128 9.54 -0.25 19.19
N GLU A 129 9.21 -1.24 18.38
CA GLU A 129 9.35 -2.65 18.72
C GLU A 129 9.56 -3.52 17.46
N THR A 130 10.70 -4.22 17.42
CA THR A 130 11.05 -5.07 16.27
C THR A 130 10.00 -6.17 16.01
N ALA A 131 9.43 -6.78 17.06
CA ALA A 131 8.45 -7.85 16.91
C ALA A 131 7.19 -7.37 16.21
N THR A 132 6.66 -6.23 16.63
CA THR A 132 5.49 -5.57 16.01
C THR A 132 5.79 -5.17 14.58
N GLY A 133 6.96 -4.58 14.31
CA GLY A 133 7.39 -4.24 12.95
C GLY A 133 7.43 -5.45 12.00
N VAL A 134 7.87 -6.62 12.48
CA VAL A 134 7.88 -7.87 11.69
C VAL A 134 6.46 -8.33 11.37
N ILE A 135 5.57 -8.33 12.36
CA ILE A 135 4.16 -8.74 12.18
C ILE A 135 3.48 -7.86 11.14
N ILE A 136 3.63 -6.55 11.27
CA ILE A 136 3.06 -5.57 10.32
C ILE A 136 3.64 -5.76 8.92
N ALA A 137 4.97 -5.89 8.79
CA ALA A 137 5.60 -6.09 7.49
C ALA A 137 5.12 -7.37 6.79
N LEU A 138 4.88 -8.46 7.53
CA LEU A 138 4.35 -9.70 6.98
C LEU A 138 2.87 -9.59 6.61
N ALA A 139 2.06 -8.90 7.42
CA ALA A 139 0.65 -8.64 7.11
C ALA A 139 0.53 -7.80 5.83
N LEU A 140 1.30 -6.71 5.74
CA LEU A 140 1.36 -5.85 4.56
C LEU A 140 1.91 -6.58 3.32
N ALA A 141 2.82 -7.54 3.47
CA ALA A 141 3.29 -8.34 2.34
C ALA A 141 2.15 -9.14 1.68
N ILE A 142 1.22 -9.66 2.47
CA ILE A 142 0.03 -10.36 1.95
C ILE A 142 -0.88 -9.37 1.22
N GLU A 143 -1.14 -8.22 1.82
CA GLU A 143 -1.95 -7.15 1.22
C GLU A 143 -1.36 -6.67 -0.10
N VAL A 144 -0.09 -6.31 -0.11
CA VAL A 144 0.61 -5.76 -1.27
C VAL A 144 0.68 -6.75 -2.43
N LEU A 145 0.73 -8.07 -2.14
CA LEU A 145 0.58 -9.10 -3.17
C LEU A 145 -0.75 -8.94 -3.92
N PHE A 146 -1.85 -8.77 -3.20
CA PHE A 146 -3.17 -8.62 -3.80
C PHE A 146 -3.36 -7.26 -4.48
N LEU A 147 -2.81 -6.19 -3.92
CA LEU A 147 -2.80 -4.87 -4.54
C LEU A 147 -1.98 -4.87 -5.84
N GLY A 148 -0.88 -5.61 -5.90
CA GLY A 148 -0.11 -5.84 -7.10
C GLY A 148 -0.92 -6.54 -8.21
N VAL A 149 -1.72 -7.55 -7.83
CA VAL A 149 -2.66 -8.20 -8.77
C VAL A 149 -3.71 -7.20 -9.24
N ALA A 150 -4.39 -6.53 -8.32
CA ALA A 150 -5.50 -5.61 -8.62
C ALA A 150 -5.04 -4.45 -9.52
N ALA A 151 -3.88 -3.85 -9.23
CA ALA A 151 -3.34 -2.76 -10.03
C ALA A 151 -3.03 -3.17 -11.47
N VAL A 152 -2.43 -4.37 -11.66
CA VAL A 152 -2.10 -4.85 -13.01
C VAL A 152 -3.34 -5.24 -13.81
N VAL A 153 -4.34 -5.82 -13.16
CA VAL A 153 -5.63 -6.18 -13.81
C VAL A 153 -6.39 -4.92 -14.24
N ALA A 154 -6.31 -3.84 -13.47
CA ALA A 154 -6.95 -2.56 -13.82
C ALA A 154 -6.30 -1.86 -15.03
N LEU A 155 -5.10 -2.27 -15.46
CA LEU A 155 -4.41 -1.66 -16.60
C LEU A 155 -5.02 -2.09 -17.94
N PRO A 156 -5.03 -1.21 -18.96
CA PRO A 156 -5.53 -1.53 -20.30
C PRO A 156 -4.86 -2.76 -20.91
N ASP A 157 -5.64 -3.58 -21.62
CA ASP A 157 -5.15 -4.81 -22.26
C ASP A 157 -4.07 -4.57 -23.33
N GLY A 158 -4.06 -3.37 -23.94
CA GLY A 158 -3.07 -2.99 -24.96
C GLY A 158 -1.68 -2.66 -24.43
N MET A 159 -1.48 -2.63 -23.09
CA MET A 159 -0.17 -2.36 -22.51
C MET A 159 0.76 -3.57 -22.58
N GLY A 160 2.04 -3.31 -22.90
CA GLY A 160 3.08 -4.34 -22.88
C GLY A 160 3.32 -4.90 -21.47
N LYS A 161 3.70 -6.19 -21.38
CA LYS A 161 3.95 -6.87 -20.08
C LYS A 161 4.96 -6.12 -19.21
N VAL A 162 6.02 -5.58 -19.81
CA VAL A 162 7.04 -4.80 -19.08
C VAL A 162 6.46 -3.52 -18.51
N GLN A 163 5.60 -2.84 -19.27
CA GLN A 163 4.92 -1.62 -18.80
C GLN A 163 3.96 -1.94 -17.65
N LYS A 164 3.22 -3.06 -17.74
CA LYS A 164 2.35 -3.51 -16.64
C LYS A 164 3.15 -3.81 -15.37
N MET A 165 4.34 -4.40 -15.50
CA MET A 165 5.22 -4.70 -14.37
C MET A 165 5.88 -3.47 -13.74
N ALA A 166 5.95 -2.33 -14.45
CA ALA A 166 6.48 -1.10 -13.89
C ALA A 166 5.63 -0.59 -12.70
N VAL A 167 4.32 -0.87 -12.71
CA VAL A 167 3.40 -0.41 -11.63
C VAL A 167 3.73 -1.06 -10.29
N PRO A 168 3.74 -2.40 -10.13
CA PRO A 168 4.11 -3.02 -8.86
C PRO A 168 5.58 -2.75 -8.46
N ALA A 169 6.48 -2.55 -9.43
CA ALA A 169 7.85 -2.12 -9.12
C ALA A 169 7.89 -0.71 -8.51
N THR A 170 7.07 0.21 -9.00
CA THR A 170 6.93 1.56 -8.41
C THR A 170 6.35 1.49 -6.99
N PHE A 171 5.39 0.60 -6.73
CA PHE A 171 4.85 0.39 -5.39
C PHE A 171 5.94 -0.06 -4.40
N GLY A 172 6.76 -1.03 -4.79
CA GLY A 172 7.91 -1.46 -4.00
C GLY A 172 8.90 -0.34 -3.72
N ALA A 173 9.17 0.51 -4.71
CA ALA A 173 10.06 1.66 -4.54
C ALA A 173 9.46 2.70 -3.56
N LEU A 174 8.17 3.02 -3.69
CA LEU A 174 7.49 3.95 -2.78
C LEU A 174 7.47 3.43 -1.34
N MET A 175 7.18 2.16 -1.14
CA MET A 175 7.21 1.53 0.17
C MET A 175 8.62 1.59 0.79
N THR A 176 9.67 1.34 0.01
CA THR A 176 11.07 1.46 0.46
C THR A 176 11.41 2.89 0.89
N VAL A 177 10.93 3.88 0.13
CA VAL A 177 11.07 5.31 0.49
C VAL A 177 10.32 5.60 1.79
N GLY A 178 9.08 5.11 1.93
CA GLY A 178 8.29 5.26 3.15
C GLY A 178 9.00 4.70 4.38
N VAL A 179 9.52 3.46 4.31
CA VAL A 179 10.29 2.84 5.40
C VAL A 179 11.50 3.69 5.79
N THR A 180 12.22 4.19 4.80
CA THR A 180 13.39 5.02 5.07
C THR A 180 13.00 6.32 5.80
N VAL A 181 11.90 6.95 5.38
CA VAL A 181 11.35 8.13 6.05
C VAL A 181 10.91 7.77 7.46
N GLY A 182 10.15 6.69 7.64
CA GLY A 182 9.64 6.26 8.95
C GLY A 182 10.74 5.93 9.96
N VAL A 183 11.87 5.35 9.53
CA VAL A 183 13.02 5.08 10.41
C VAL A 183 13.81 6.36 10.75
N LEU A 184 13.72 7.42 9.94
CA LEU A 184 14.47 8.66 10.15
C LEU A 184 13.69 9.73 10.91
N THR A 185 12.40 9.55 11.13
CA THR A 185 11.52 10.47 11.90
C THR A 185 11.42 10.10 13.34
#